data_fcbda8725b38aa6866af20a58b2ec488
#
_entry.id   fcbda8725b38aa6866af20a58b2ec488
#
_cell.length_a   1.000
_cell.length_b   1.000
_cell.length_c   1.000
_cell.angle_alpha   90.00
_cell.angle_beta   90.00
_cell.angle_gamma   90.00
#
_symmetry.space_group_name_H-M   'P 1'
#
loop_
_entity.id
_entity.type
_entity.pdbx_description
1 polymer ?
#
loop_
_entity_poly.entity_id
_entity_poly.type
_entity_poly.pdbx_seq_one_letter_code
_entity_poly.pdbx_strand_id
1 'polypeptide(L)'
;MSHAPRVGLMVPINNTTFDNEIRAWLPAGSTCTTVRIPRGKGLLTPETLPAYKAQALALARQFATPDIDVVAYGCTAAGFISGPAGDAQLAAELSAITGKPVVTTARSMVLALQEAGAKDIALVTPYMDSVNDQLKAFLDDGGIRVRRFNSFYAADVDALGRIQSAEVDKLARQTIDDGCDALFIACAQLPTRDILDGLRRDLKRPVFSSNWGTTRQALRALAAQSA
;
A
#
# COMPACT_ATOMS: atom_id res chain seq x y z
N MET A 1 5.18 14.18 -20.22
CA MET A 1 3.72 13.96 -20.42
C MET A 1 3.06 15.28 -20.68
N SER A 2 2.16 15.36 -21.64
CA SER A 2 1.44 16.59 -22.00
C SER A 2 0.24 16.89 -21.08
N HIS A 3 -0.10 16.01 -20.17
CA HIS A 3 -1.25 16.16 -19.26
C HIS A 3 -0.96 15.68 -17.85
N ALA A 4 -1.79 16.10 -16.89
CA ALA A 4 -1.69 15.66 -15.50
C ALA A 4 -2.05 14.16 -15.35
N PRO A 5 -1.44 13.44 -14.40
CA PRO A 5 -1.66 12.01 -14.15
C PRO A 5 -3.13 11.63 -13.95
N ARG A 6 -3.57 10.53 -14.56
CA ARG A 6 -4.89 9.94 -14.41
C ARG A 6 -4.74 8.53 -13.83
N VAL A 7 -5.05 8.38 -12.56
CA VAL A 7 -4.81 7.15 -11.80
C VAL A 7 -6.10 6.36 -11.66
N GLY A 8 -6.06 5.07 -11.98
CA GLY A 8 -7.07 4.09 -11.57
C GLY A 8 -6.67 3.48 -10.22
N LEU A 9 -7.50 3.61 -9.21
CA LEU A 9 -7.25 3.07 -7.88
C LEU A 9 -8.20 1.91 -7.59
N MET A 10 -7.66 0.75 -7.27
CA MET A 10 -8.44 -0.42 -6.80
C MET A 10 -8.24 -0.58 -5.30
N VAL A 11 -9.32 -0.55 -4.53
CA VAL A 11 -9.27 -0.72 -3.06
C VAL A 11 -10.37 -1.67 -2.57
N PRO A 12 -10.20 -2.31 -1.41
CA PRO A 12 -11.31 -3.03 -0.76
C PRO A 12 -12.51 -2.10 -0.56
N ILE A 13 -13.73 -2.63 -0.68
CA ILE A 13 -14.98 -1.84 -0.59
C ILE A 13 -15.09 -1.03 0.70
N ASN A 14 -14.52 -1.54 1.79
CA ASN A 14 -14.52 -0.89 3.09
C ASN A 14 -13.28 -0.02 3.36
N ASN A 15 -12.42 0.21 2.37
CA ASN A 15 -11.33 1.17 2.51
C ASN A 15 -11.86 2.60 2.38
N THR A 16 -11.65 3.41 3.42
CA THR A 16 -12.08 4.82 3.50
C THR A 16 -10.92 5.81 3.47
N THR A 17 -9.70 5.33 3.40
CA THR A 17 -8.49 6.12 3.63
C THR A 17 -7.72 6.40 2.33
N PHE A 18 -7.40 5.37 1.55
CA PHE A 18 -6.44 5.51 0.46
C PHE A 18 -6.92 6.45 -0.64
N ASP A 19 -8.20 6.44 -1.01
CA ASP A 19 -8.75 7.34 -2.04
C ASP A 19 -8.51 8.82 -1.69
N ASN A 20 -8.70 9.20 -0.42
CA ASN A 20 -8.46 10.56 0.04
C ASN A 20 -6.96 10.89 0.09
N GLU A 21 -6.12 9.97 0.55
CA GLU A 21 -4.70 10.19 0.69
C GLU A 21 -3.99 10.30 -0.67
N ILE A 22 -4.30 9.40 -1.63
CA ILE A 22 -3.69 9.44 -2.96
C ILE A 22 -3.99 10.76 -3.67
N ARG A 23 -5.26 11.23 -3.63
CA ARG A 23 -5.65 12.51 -4.23
C ARG A 23 -4.87 13.69 -3.68
N ALA A 24 -4.55 13.66 -2.40
CA ALA A 24 -3.81 14.72 -1.74
C ALA A 24 -2.32 14.76 -2.10
N TRP A 25 -1.74 13.63 -2.53
CA TRP A 25 -0.33 13.53 -2.92
C TRP A 25 -0.10 13.58 -4.43
N LEU A 26 -1.15 13.44 -5.23
CA LEU A 26 -1.04 13.61 -6.67
C LEU A 26 -0.81 15.08 -7.06
N PRO A 27 -0.06 15.36 -8.13
CA PRO A 27 0.12 16.71 -8.65
C PRO A 27 -1.21 17.40 -8.97
N ALA A 28 -1.23 18.72 -8.92
CA ALA A 28 -2.41 19.50 -9.29
C ALA A 28 -2.90 19.16 -10.70
N GLY A 29 -4.21 19.07 -10.88
CA GLY A 29 -4.87 18.68 -12.13
C GLY A 29 -4.96 17.17 -12.37
N SER A 30 -4.33 16.33 -11.52
CA SER A 30 -4.46 14.88 -11.61
C SER A 30 -5.89 14.41 -11.29
N THR A 31 -6.27 13.27 -11.88
CA THR A 31 -7.52 12.59 -11.54
C THR A 31 -7.26 11.22 -10.92
N CYS A 32 -8.18 10.77 -10.07
CA CYS A 32 -8.16 9.43 -9.52
C CYS A 32 -9.55 8.81 -9.63
N THR A 33 -9.68 7.74 -10.42
CA THR A 33 -10.92 6.97 -10.54
C THR A 33 -10.80 5.74 -9.65
N THR A 34 -11.70 5.57 -8.70
CA THR A 34 -11.62 4.50 -7.70
C THR A 34 -12.63 3.40 -7.97
N VAL A 35 -12.14 2.16 -8.06
CA VAL A 35 -12.95 0.95 -8.12
C VAL A 35 -12.83 0.20 -6.79
N ARG A 36 -13.98 -0.20 -6.23
CA ARG A 36 -14.06 -0.84 -4.93
C ARG A 36 -14.28 -2.34 -5.11
N ILE A 37 -13.34 -3.14 -4.60
CA ILE A 37 -13.36 -4.60 -4.70
C ILE A 37 -14.22 -5.14 -3.56
N PRO A 38 -15.30 -5.88 -3.87
CA PRO A 38 -16.15 -6.50 -2.84
C PRO A 38 -15.35 -7.47 -1.95
N ARG A 39 -15.64 -7.47 -0.65
CA ARG A 39 -15.10 -8.43 0.33
C ARG A 39 -16.04 -8.54 1.53
N GLY A 40 -15.94 -9.63 2.26
CA GLY A 40 -16.66 -9.82 3.51
C GLY A 40 -16.12 -8.96 4.67
N LYS A 41 -16.72 -9.09 5.85
CA LYS A 41 -16.34 -8.35 7.07
C LYS A 41 -15.02 -8.83 7.70
N GLY A 42 -14.59 -10.07 7.43
CA GLY A 42 -13.32 -10.62 7.92
C GLY A 42 -12.11 -9.96 7.28
N LEU A 43 -10.96 -10.01 7.95
CA LEU A 43 -9.68 -9.67 7.35
C LEU A 43 -9.32 -10.68 6.26
N LEU A 44 -8.50 -10.24 5.31
CA LEU A 44 -8.07 -11.11 4.22
C LEU A 44 -7.13 -12.20 4.75
N THR A 45 -7.37 -13.43 4.31
CA THR A 45 -6.58 -14.62 4.64
C THR A 45 -6.17 -15.36 3.37
N PRO A 46 -5.23 -16.32 3.42
CA PRO A 46 -4.88 -17.15 2.26
C PRO A 46 -6.09 -17.85 1.63
N GLU A 47 -7.07 -18.28 2.43
CA GLU A 47 -8.26 -19.01 1.97
C GLU A 47 -9.23 -18.07 1.22
N THR A 48 -9.34 -16.82 1.64
CA THR A 48 -10.26 -15.83 1.02
C THR A 48 -9.61 -15.07 -0.13
N LEU A 49 -8.27 -15.10 -0.23
CA LEU A 49 -7.51 -14.38 -1.23
C LEU A 49 -7.86 -14.74 -2.68
N PRO A 50 -8.05 -16.03 -3.09
CA PRO A 50 -8.38 -16.36 -4.47
C PRO A 50 -9.67 -15.73 -4.97
N ALA A 51 -10.72 -15.72 -4.14
CA ALA A 51 -11.99 -15.09 -4.48
C ALA A 51 -11.85 -13.56 -4.59
N TYR A 52 -11.08 -12.95 -3.69
CA TYR A 52 -10.80 -11.51 -3.74
C TYR A 52 -9.99 -11.12 -4.99
N LYS A 53 -8.98 -11.92 -5.37
CA LYS A 53 -8.21 -11.75 -6.61
C LYS A 53 -9.12 -11.83 -7.84
N ALA A 54 -9.99 -12.82 -7.91
CA ALA A 54 -10.93 -12.99 -9.03
C ALA A 54 -11.86 -11.76 -9.19
N GLN A 55 -12.37 -11.21 -8.09
CA GLN A 55 -13.15 -9.98 -8.10
C GLN A 55 -12.33 -8.77 -8.61
N ALA A 56 -11.08 -8.64 -8.17
CA ALA A 56 -10.20 -7.57 -8.63
C ALA A 56 -9.98 -7.64 -10.14
N LEU A 57 -9.65 -8.83 -10.68
CA LEU A 57 -9.44 -9.03 -12.12
C LEU A 57 -10.69 -8.73 -12.95
N ALA A 58 -11.87 -9.16 -12.46
CA ALA A 58 -13.14 -8.85 -13.15
C ALA A 58 -13.41 -7.34 -13.22
N LEU A 59 -13.15 -6.62 -12.14
CA LEU A 59 -13.38 -5.18 -12.04
C LEU A 59 -12.33 -4.33 -12.78
N ALA A 60 -11.12 -4.85 -12.97
CA ALA A 60 -10.00 -4.14 -13.61
C ALA A 60 -10.34 -3.66 -15.04
N ARG A 61 -11.25 -4.32 -15.75
CA ARG A 61 -11.72 -3.92 -17.09
C ARG A 61 -12.26 -2.50 -17.14
N GLN A 62 -12.73 -1.95 -16.02
CA GLN A 62 -13.19 -0.58 -15.92
C GLN A 62 -12.06 0.44 -16.17
N PHE A 63 -10.80 0.01 -16.06
CA PHE A 63 -9.63 0.84 -16.31
C PHE A 63 -9.02 0.66 -17.70
N ALA A 64 -9.56 -0.21 -18.53
CA ALA A 64 -9.18 -0.37 -19.94
C ALA A 64 -9.75 0.79 -20.80
N THR A 65 -9.41 2.02 -20.45
CA THR A 65 -9.92 3.27 -21.04
C THR A 65 -8.76 4.26 -21.25
N PRO A 66 -8.86 5.19 -22.26
CA PRO A 66 -7.86 6.22 -22.45
C PRO A 66 -7.76 7.21 -21.29
N ASP A 67 -8.76 7.27 -20.40
CA ASP A 67 -8.80 8.19 -19.25
C ASP A 67 -8.01 7.71 -18.03
N ILE A 68 -7.32 6.60 -18.14
CA ILE A 68 -6.41 6.06 -17.11
C ILE A 68 -5.02 5.92 -17.71
N ASP A 69 -3.99 6.33 -16.96
CA ASP A 69 -2.60 6.24 -17.36
C ASP A 69 -1.84 5.15 -16.58
N VAL A 70 -2.22 4.92 -15.32
CA VAL A 70 -1.62 3.92 -14.42
C VAL A 70 -2.67 3.36 -13.49
N VAL A 71 -2.55 2.10 -13.11
CA VAL A 71 -3.42 1.46 -12.13
C VAL A 71 -2.65 1.18 -10.84
N ALA A 72 -3.20 1.61 -9.71
CA ALA A 72 -2.72 1.32 -8.38
C ALA A 72 -3.59 0.27 -7.70
N TYR A 73 -3.02 -0.90 -7.37
CA TYR A 73 -3.70 -1.95 -6.62
C TYR A 73 -3.50 -1.72 -5.12
N GLY A 74 -4.49 -1.11 -4.49
CA GLY A 74 -4.46 -0.54 -3.15
C GLY A 74 -4.87 -1.51 -2.03
N CYS A 75 -4.44 -2.77 -2.09
CA CYS A 75 -4.65 -3.73 -1.00
C CYS A 75 -3.33 -4.36 -0.58
N THR A 76 -2.72 -3.85 0.50
CA THR A 76 -1.41 -4.30 0.98
C THR A 76 -1.41 -5.79 1.31
N ALA A 77 -2.42 -6.26 2.07
CA ALA A 77 -2.52 -7.66 2.47
C ALA A 77 -2.65 -8.62 1.28
N ALA A 78 -3.44 -8.27 0.27
CA ALA A 78 -3.62 -9.13 -0.90
C ALA A 78 -2.31 -9.35 -1.68
N GLY A 79 -1.40 -8.38 -1.68
CA GLY A 79 -0.09 -8.52 -2.31
C GLY A 79 0.83 -9.43 -1.49
N PHE A 80 1.12 -9.09 -0.23
CA PHE A 80 2.10 -9.85 0.53
C PHE A 80 1.65 -11.26 0.94
N ILE A 81 0.35 -11.50 1.14
CA ILE A 81 -0.18 -12.86 1.37
C ILE A 81 0.08 -13.78 0.17
N SER A 82 0.08 -13.23 -1.06
CA SER A 82 0.43 -13.98 -2.28
C SER A 82 1.92 -14.29 -2.40
N GLY A 83 2.76 -13.71 -1.57
CA GLY A 83 4.21 -13.70 -1.74
C GLY A 83 4.67 -12.84 -2.94
N PRO A 84 5.99 -12.61 -3.10
CA PRO A 84 6.51 -11.75 -4.17
C PRO A 84 6.14 -12.19 -5.57
N ALA A 85 6.17 -13.50 -5.85
CA ALA A 85 5.80 -14.06 -7.15
C ALA A 85 4.29 -13.89 -7.44
N GLY A 86 3.44 -14.14 -6.45
CA GLY A 86 1.98 -13.99 -6.58
C GLY A 86 1.56 -12.52 -6.75
N ASP A 87 2.23 -11.58 -6.06
CA ASP A 87 2.01 -10.15 -6.23
C ASP A 87 2.42 -9.67 -7.64
N ALA A 88 3.58 -10.13 -8.13
CA ALA A 88 4.07 -9.83 -9.48
C ALA A 88 3.13 -10.41 -10.56
N GLN A 89 2.64 -11.65 -10.36
CA GLN A 89 1.67 -12.26 -11.27
C GLN A 89 0.37 -11.47 -11.32
N LEU A 90 -0.18 -11.06 -10.17
CA LEU A 90 -1.38 -10.23 -10.11
C LEU A 90 -1.19 -8.90 -10.85
N ALA A 91 -0.06 -8.24 -10.66
CA ALA A 91 0.26 -7.01 -11.37
C ALA A 91 0.28 -7.21 -12.89
N ALA A 92 0.89 -8.31 -13.37
CA ALA A 92 0.94 -8.66 -14.79
C ALA A 92 -0.47 -8.96 -15.37
N GLU A 93 -1.30 -9.73 -14.65
CA GLU A 93 -2.67 -10.02 -15.05
C GLU A 93 -3.54 -8.75 -15.14
N LEU A 94 -3.43 -7.87 -14.14
CA LEU A 94 -4.11 -6.57 -14.15
C LEU A 94 -3.62 -5.68 -15.31
N SER A 95 -2.32 -5.67 -15.58
CA SER A 95 -1.73 -4.92 -16.69
C SER A 95 -2.21 -5.46 -18.05
N ALA A 96 -2.29 -6.76 -18.21
CA ALA A 96 -2.82 -7.40 -19.44
C ALA A 96 -4.31 -7.03 -19.69
N ILE A 97 -5.12 -6.96 -18.63
CA ILE A 97 -6.54 -6.61 -18.72
C ILE A 97 -6.74 -5.13 -19.02
N THR A 98 -5.97 -4.26 -18.37
CA THR A 98 -6.17 -2.80 -18.45
C THR A 98 -5.41 -2.15 -19.59
N GLY A 99 -4.35 -2.80 -20.10
CA GLY A 99 -3.40 -2.20 -21.03
C GLY A 99 -2.56 -1.07 -20.41
N LYS A 100 -2.48 -1.02 -19.07
CA LYS A 100 -1.80 0.03 -18.31
C LYS A 100 -0.70 -0.53 -17.41
N PRO A 101 0.33 0.27 -17.06
CA PRO A 101 1.24 -0.09 -15.97
C PRO A 101 0.44 -0.27 -14.68
N VAL A 102 0.82 -1.27 -13.91
CA VAL A 102 0.19 -1.57 -12.61
C VAL A 102 1.24 -1.50 -11.52
N VAL A 103 0.94 -0.79 -10.45
CA VAL A 103 1.71 -0.79 -9.21
C VAL A 103 0.90 -1.42 -8.10
N THR A 104 1.51 -2.33 -7.35
CA THR A 104 0.88 -2.94 -6.17
C THR A 104 1.38 -2.27 -4.91
N THR A 105 0.55 -2.20 -3.89
CA THR A 105 0.94 -1.63 -2.60
C THR A 105 2.03 -2.45 -1.91
N ALA A 106 2.00 -3.79 -2.02
CA ALA A 106 3.01 -4.65 -1.43
C ALA A 106 4.39 -4.45 -2.07
N ARG A 107 4.47 -4.46 -3.40
CA ARG A 107 5.74 -4.18 -4.11
C ARG A 107 6.22 -2.75 -3.88
N SER A 108 5.31 -1.79 -3.87
CA SER A 108 5.64 -0.36 -3.63
C SER A 108 6.27 -0.13 -2.25
N MET A 109 5.86 -0.90 -1.24
CA MET A 109 6.45 -0.89 0.10
C MET A 109 7.94 -1.28 0.05
N VAL A 110 8.26 -2.41 -0.57
CA VAL A 110 9.64 -2.90 -0.71
C VAL A 110 10.49 -1.90 -1.49
N LEU A 111 9.99 -1.41 -2.62
CA LEU A 111 10.72 -0.44 -3.45
C LEU A 111 11.01 0.86 -2.71
N ALA A 112 10.05 1.40 -1.94
CA ALA A 112 10.25 2.63 -1.18
C ALA A 112 11.36 2.49 -0.13
N LEU A 113 11.42 1.33 0.54
CA LEU A 113 12.44 1.03 1.54
C LEU A 113 13.83 0.80 0.90
N GLN A 114 13.88 0.02 -0.18
CA GLN A 114 15.13 -0.21 -0.95
C GLN A 114 15.72 1.08 -1.49
N GLU A 115 14.89 1.97 -2.05
CA GLU A 115 15.31 3.28 -2.56
C GLU A 115 15.88 4.20 -1.48
N ALA A 116 15.41 4.04 -0.24
CA ALA A 116 15.95 4.75 0.92
C ALA A 116 17.20 4.09 1.50
N GLY A 117 17.64 2.94 0.97
CA GLY A 117 18.74 2.15 1.52
C GLY A 117 18.43 1.52 2.88
N ALA A 118 17.16 1.45 3.27
CA ALA A 118 16.73 0.91 4.55
C ALA A 118 16.82 -0.62 4.56
N LYS A 119 17.50 -1.17 5.55
CA LYS A 119 17.67 -2.61 5.76
C LYS A 119 17.04 -3.08 7.06
N ASP A 120 17.16 -2.32 8.12
CA ASP A 120 16.60 -2.58 9.44
C ASP A 120 15.47 -1.58 9.71
N ILE A 121 14.23 -2.06 9.77
CA ILE A 121 13.09 -1.16 9.91
C ILE A 121 12.28 -1.36 11.19
N ALA A 122 11.63 -0.29 11.62
CA ALA A 122 10.46 -0.38 12.48
C ALA A 122 9.20 -0.56 11.60
N LEU A 123 8.33 -1.48 12.01
CA LEU A 123 7.10 -1.80 11.28
C LEU A 123 5.88 -1.64 12.18
N VAL A 124 4.90 -0.86 11.73
CA VAL A 124 3.57 -0.73 12.36
C VAL A 124 2.51 -1.28 11.43
N THR A 125 1.62 -2.11 11.97
CA THR A 125 0.55 -2.76 11.20
C THR A 125 -0.76 -2.77 11.99
N PRO A 126 -1.90 -3.09 11.37
CA PRO A 126 -3.13 -3.40 12.11
C PRO A 126 -3.41 -4.90 12.21
N TYR A 127 -2.58 -5.78 11.68
CA TYR A 127 -2.91 -7.19 11.43
C TYR A 127 -2.72 -8.08 12.67
N MET A 128 -3.34 -9.27 12.63
CA MET A 128 -3.08 -10.37 13.58
C MET A 128 -1.75 -11.05 13.25
N ASP A 129 -1.18 -11.80 14.21
CA ASP A 129 0.17 -12.36 14.10
C ASP A 129 0.40 -13.19 12.84
N SER A 130 -0.54 -14.07 12.48
CA SER A 130 -0.40 -14.90 11.27
C SER A 130 -0.26 -14.10 9.98
N VAL A 131 -0.91 -12.94 9.88
CA VAL A 131 -0.80 -12.02 8.73
C VAL A 131 0.46 -11.17 8.84
N ASN A 132 0.84 -10.78 10.05
CA ASN A 132 2.10 -10.06 10.30
C ASN A 132 3.32 -10.90 9.93
N ASP A 133 3.31 -12.21 10.20
CA ASP A 133 4.42 -13.09 9.84
C ASP A 133 4.58 -13.23 8.33
N GLN A 134 3.49 -13.27 7.58
CA GLN A 134 3.53 -13.24 6.10
C GLN A 134 4.09 -11.91 5.57
N LEU A 135 3.73 -10.79 6.20
CA LEU A 135 4.28 -9.48 5.83
C LEU A 135 5.78 -9.39 6.12
N LYS A 136 6.24 -9.89 7.27
CA LYS A 136 7.67 -9.94 7.61
C LYS A 136 8.45 -10.80 6.62
N ALA A 137 7.92 -11.98 6.26
CA ALA A 137 8.53 -12.84 5.25
C ALA A 137 8.62 -12.15 3.87
N PHE A 138 7.57 -11.44 3.45
CA PHE A 138 7.57 -10.67 2.21
C PHE A 138 8.61 -9.54 2.20
N LEU A 139 8.83 -8.88 3.34
CA LEU A 139 9.87 -7.87 3.52
C LEU A 139 11.27 -8.48 3.49
N ASP A 140 11.47 -9.62 4.15
CA ASP A 140 12.74 -10.35 4.19
C ASP A 140 13.15 -10.84 2.79
N ASP A 141 12.21 -11.35 1.99
CA ASP A 141 12.42 -11.66 0.57
C ASP A 141 12.89 -10.42 -0.24
N GLY A 142 12.50 -9.22 0.18
CA GLY A 142 12.96 -7.95 -0.35
C GLY A 142 14.29 -7.45 0.21
N GLY A 143 14.94 -8.22 1.09
CA GLY A 143 16.19 -7.84 1.78
C GLY A 143 15.98 -6.81 2.89
N ILE A 144 14.79 -6.75 3.49
CA ILE A 144 14.40 -5.78 4.52
C ILE A 144 14.05 -6.52 5.80
N ARG A 145 14.82 -6.33 6.84
CA ARG A 145 14.63 -6.95 8.16
C ARG A 145 13.76 -6.09 9.05
N VAL A 146 12.73 -6.68 9.64
CA VAL A 146 11.91 -6.03 10.66
C VAL A 146 12.60 -6.14 12.02
N ARG A 147 13.24 -5.06 12.46
CA ARG A 147 13.96 -4.96 13.73
C ARG A 147 13.03 -4.66 14.91
N ARG A 148 12.06 -3.78 14.70
CA ARG A 148 11.05 -3.40 15.69
C ARG A 148 9.66 -3.54 15.08
N PHE A 149 8.71 -3.96 15.88
CA PHE A 149 7.38 -4.28 15.41
C PHE A 149 6.32 -3.98 16.45
N ASN A 150 5.22 -3.40 15.99
CA ASN A 150 3.99 -3.26 16.76
C ASN A 150 2.76 -3.40 15.84
N SER A 151 1.65 -3.86 16.41
CA SER A 151 0.39 -3.99 15.70
C SER A 151 -0.78 -3.50 16.53
N PHE A 152 -1.82 -3.00 15.86
CA PHE A 152 -3.12 -2.69 16.50
C PHE A 152 -3.95 -3.95 16.75
N TYR A 153 -3.61 -5.08 16.12
CA TYR A 153 -4.34 -6.35 16.24
C TYR A 153 -5.86 -6.17 16.01
N ALA A 154 -6.23 -5.43 14.96
CA ALA A 154 -7.63 -5.20 14.63
C ALA A 154 -8.33 -6.53 14.32
N ALA A 155 -9.43 -6.81 15.04
CA ALA A 155 -10.13 -8.08 14.94
C ALA A 155 -10.88 -8.25 13.62
N ASP A 156 -11.33 -7.14 13.03
CA ASP A 156 -12.09 -7.11 11.77
C ASP A 156 -11.91 -5.77 11.04
N VAL A 157 -12.58 -5.63 9.90
CA VAL A 157 -12.51 -4.42 9.07
C VAL A 157 -13.14 -3.20 9.71
N ASP A 158 -14.10 -3.37 10.60
CA ASP A 158 -14.76 -2.27 11.32
C ASP A 158 -13.82 -1.73 12.41
N ALA A 159 -13.15 -2.63 13.15
CA ALA A 159 -12.11 -2.25 14.11
C ALA A 159 -10.95 -1.53 13.42
N LEU A 160 -10.49 -2.07 12.28
CA LEU A 160 -9.46 -1.44 11.45
C LEU A 160 -9.87 -0.05 10.96
N GLY A 161 -11.13 0.12 10.54
CA GLY A 161 -11.67 1.38 10.03
C GLY A 161 -11.80 2.48 11.10
N ARG A 162 -11.80 2.12 12.39
CA ARG A 162 -11.90 3.08 13.51
C ARG A 162 -10.56 3.66 13.96
N ILE A 163 -9.42 3.06 13.55
CA ILE A 163 -8.09 3.54 13.94
C ILE A 163 -7.86 4.95 13.39
N GLN A 164 -7.52 5.87 14.29
CA GLN A 164 -7.29 7.27 13.97
C GLN A 164 -5.81 7.58 13.74
N SER A 165 -5.51 8.63 12.97
CA SER A 165 -4.13 9.06 12.68
C SER A 165 -3.29 9.33 13.94
N ALA A 166 -3.90 9.90 14.99
CA ALA A 166 -3.21 10.13 16.26
C ALA A 166 -2.78 8.83 16.97
N GLU A 167 -3.56 7.75 16.84
CA GLU A 167 -3.19 6.45 17.38
C GLU A 167 -2.05 5.84 16.57
N VAL A 168 -2.07 6.01 15.23
CA VAL A 168 -0.99 5.57 14.33
C VAL A 168 0.30 6.32 14.64
N ASP A 169 0.27 7.66 14.80
CA ASP A 169 1.42 8.48 15.20
C ASP A 169 2.01 8.00 16.52
N LYS A 170 1.18 7.81 17.54
CA LYS A 170 1.59 7.33 18.86
C LYS A 170 2.29 5.97 18.77
N LEU A 171 1.65 4.99 18.11
CA LEU A 171 2.23 3.64 17.98
C LEU A 171 3.52 3.65 17.17
N ALA A 172 3.61 4.46 16.12
CA ALA A 172 4.77 4.63 15.29
C ALA A 172 5.99 5.12 16.11
N ARG A 173 5.79 6.16 16.93
CA ARG A 173 6.84 6.69 17.82
C ARG A 173 7.29 5.70 18.89
N GLN A 174 6.38 4.88 19.39
CA GLN A 174 6.69 3.82 20.38
C GLN A 174 7.43 2.64 19.77
N THR A 175 7.34 2.45 18.45
CA THR A 175 7.88 1.27 17.78
C THR A 175 9.33 1.46 17.33
N ILE A 176 9.68 2.64 16.83
CA ILE A 176 11.02 2.89 16.28
C ILE A 176 12.05 3.12 17.38
N ASP A 177 13.27 2.60 17.17
CA ASP A 177 14.44 2.90 17.98
C ASP A 177 15.64 3.36 17.11
N ASP A 178 16.75 3.72 17.77
CA ASP A 178 17.95 4.21 17.10
C ASP A 178 18.62 3.20 16.15
N GLY A 179 18.32 1.91 16.32
CA GLY A 179 18.83 0.86 15.46
C GLY A 179 18.04 0.65 14.18
N CYS A 180 16.97 1.43 13.94
CA CYS A 180 16.15 1.35 12.74
C CYS A 180 16.58 2.39 11.70
N ASP A 181 16.75 1.96 10.45
CA ASP A 181 17.05 2.86 9.32
C ASP A 181 15.82 3.67 8.89
N ALA A 182 14.64 3.09 9.03
CA ALA A 182 13.36 3.68 8.62
C ALA A 182 12.18 3.16 9.46
N LEU A 183 11.05 3.86 9.37
CA LEU A 183 9.76 3.42 9.87
C LEU A 183 8.82 3.15 8.68
N PHE A 184 8.14 2.01 8.69
CA PHE A 184 7.07 1.70 7.73
C PHE A 184 5.73 1.47 8.43
N ILE A 185 4.68 2.14 7.96
CA ILE A 185 3.30 1.99 8.41
C ILE A 185 2.55 1.22 7.33
N ALA A 186 2.28 -0.07 7.58
CA ALA A 186 1.73 -1.00 6.61
C ALA A 186 0.22 -1.14 6.80
N CYS A 187 -0.53 -0.85 5.83
CA CYS A 187 -1.95 -1.08 5.53
C CYS A 187 -2.55 0.15 4.84
N ALA A 188 -3.22 -0.06 3.72
CA ALA A 188 -3.86 1.01 2.97
C ALA A 188 -5.08 1.64 3.69
N GLN A 189 -5.54 1.06 4.79
CA GLN A 189 -6.62 1.60 5.63
C GLN A 189 -6.10 2.49 6.76
N LEU A 190 -4.83 2.38 7.19
CA LEU A 190 -4.29 3.24 8.24
C LEU A 190 -4.14 4.69 7.73
N PRO A 191 -4.73 5.68 8.43
CA PRO A 191 -4.61 7.08 8.04
C PRO A 191 -3.23 7.62 8.39
N THR A 192 -2.50 8.10 7.37
CA THR A 192 -1.09 8.49 7.52
C THR A 192 -0.76 9.88 6.99
N ARG A 193 -1.60 10.43 6.11
CA ARG A 193 -1.31 11.69 5.42
C ARG A 193 -0.88 12.82 6.36
N ASP A 194 -1.63 13.02 7.42
CA ASP A 194 -1.47 14.18 8.31
C ASP A 194 -0.31 14.01 9.31
N ILE A 195 0.25 12.79 9.42
CA ILE A 195 1.29 12.47 10.41
C ILE A 195 2.67 12.23 9.79
N LEU A 196 2.76 11.83 8.50
CA LEU A 196 4.03 11.43 7.90
C LEU A 196 5.13 12.49 7.99
N ASP A 197 4.81 13.76 7.69
CA ASP A 197 5.80 14.82 7.69
C ASP A 197 6.23 15.22 9.11
N GLY A 198 5.31 15.15 10.08
CA GLY A 198 5.61 15.27 11.50
C GLY A 198 6.57 14.18 11.97
N LEU A 199 6.24 12.92 11.68
CA LEU A 199 7.09 11.79 12.02
C LEU A 199 8.49 11.90 11.40
N ARG A 200 8.61 12.23 10.11
CA ARG A 200 9.90 12.42 9.42
C ARG A 200 10.77 13.48 10.08
N ARG A 201 10.17 14.64 10.38
CA ARG A 201 10.86 15.76 11.02
C ARG A 201 11.36 15.41 12.41
N ASP A 202 10.50 14.79 13.21
CA ASP A 202 10.78 14.57 14.63
C ASP A 202 11.72 13.38 14.86
N LEU A 203 11.53 12.29 14.08
CA LEU A 203 12.36 11.08 14.18
C LEU A 203 13.70 11.20 13.44
N LYS A 204 13.84 12.18 12.53
CA LYS A 204 15.01 12.35 11.65
C LYS A 204 15.38 11.07 10.91
N ARG A 205 14.39 10.33 10.49
CA ARG A 205 14.47 9.05 9.76
C ARG A 205 13.48 9.05 8.60
N PRO A 206 13.72 8.29 7.54
CA PRO A 206 12.70 8.01 6.53
C PRO A 206 11.47 7.36 7.15
N VAL A 207 10.30 7.89 6.86
CA VAL A 207 9.01 7.32 7.27
C VAL A 207 8.14 7.16 6.03
N PHE A 208 7.63 5.96 5.85
CA PHE A 208 6.80 5.58 4.72
C PHE A 208 5.48 4.97 5.19
N SER A 209 4.47 5.07 4.35
CA SER A 209 3.23 4.31 4.49
C SER A 209 2.89 3.59 3.19
N SER A 210 2.03 2.58 3.31
CA SER A 210 1.50 1.85 2.14
C SER A 210 0.97 2.79 1.07
N ASN A 211 0.15 3.77 1.46
CA ASN A 211 -0.50 4.70 0.54
C ASN A 211 0.49 5.66 -0.12
N TRP A 212 1.40 6.24 0.68
CA TRP A 212 2.44 7.15 0.17
C TRP A 212 3.39 6.43 -0.80
N GLY A 213 3.86 5.23 -0.43
CA GLY A 213 4.74 4.42 -1.27
C GLY A 213 4.09 4.08 -2.61
N THR A 214 2.82 3.65 -2.59
CA THR A 214 2.07 3.31 -3.81
C THR A 214 1.86 4.53 -4.70
N THR A 215 1.48 5.68 -4.13
CA THR A 215 1.31 6.93 -4.89
C THR A 215 2.61 7.33 -5.58
N ARG A 216 3.74 7.27 -4.85
CA ARG A 216 5.06 7.58 -5.42
C ARG A 216 5.44 6.63 -6.55
N GLN A 217 5.21 5.33 -6.40
CA GLN A 217 5.51 4.36 -7.46
C GLN A 217 4.60 4.50 -8.68
N ALA A 218 3.33 4.88 -8.50
CA ALA A 218 2.44 5.20 -9.61
C ALA A 218 2.96 6.38 -10.44
N LEU A 219 3.39 7.46 -9.79
CA LEU A 219 3.98 8.62 -10.47
C LEU A 219 5.30 8.26 -11.19
N ARG A 220 6.13 7.40 -10.60
CA ARG A 220 7.36 6.91 -11.25
C ARG A 220 7.10 6.05 -12.47
N ALA A 221 6.11 5.15 -12.39
CA ALA A 221 5.72 4.33 -13.53
C ALA A 221 5.30 5.19 -14.73
N LEU A 222 4.62 6.31 -14.48
CA LEU A 222 4.25 7.28 -15.51
C LEU A 222 5.47 8.03 -16.07
N ALA A 223 6.39 8.45 -15.22
CA ALA A 223 7.61 9.13 -15.66
C ALA A 223 8.48 8.25 -16.57
N ALA A 224 8.59 6.96 -16.25
CA ALA A 224 9.34 5.98 -17.04
C ALA A 224 8.74 5.72 -18.43
N GLN A 225 7.44 5.94 -18.64
CA GLN A 225 6.81 5.83 -19.97
C GLN A 225 7.07 7.05 -20.88
N SER A 226 7.58 8.13 -20.30
CA SER A 226 7.77 9.41 -21.00
C SER A 226 9.22 9.67 -21.34
N ALA A 227 10.13 8.80 -20.88
CA ALA A 227 11.56 8.83 -21.16
C ALA A 227 11.92 7.89 -22.30
#